data_4bbd8ed246ed26cfaf353997d504ee17
#
_entry.id   4bbd8ed246ed26cfaf353997d504ee17
#
_cell.length_a   1.000
_cell.length_b   1.000
_cell.length_c   1.000
_cell.angle_alpha   90.00
_cell.angle_beta   90.00
_cell.angle_gamma   90.00
#
_symmetry.space_group_name_H-M   'P 1'
#
loop_
_entity.id
_entity.type
_entity.pdbx_description
1 polymer ?
#
loop_
_entity_poly.entity_id
_entity_poly.type
_entity_poly.pdbx_seq_one_letter_code
_entity_poly.pdbx_strand_id
1 'polypeptide(L)'
;MTLEDYLMPGEEIKFQSGDNAVKYGDKPYKLVLTNKRILLYSARGRIVKRDDVVTEKLDELQGVKYRERGLISKSGTIEIQGKTKMQLSGNAAGIRTLYQQIMQFL
;
A
#
# COMPACT_ATOMS: atom_id res chain seq x y z
N MET A 1 18.70 4.72 -3.82
CA MET A 1 17.81 5.40 -2.87
C MET A 1 17.01 4.35 -2.11
N THR A 2 16.72 4.60 -0.87
CA THR A 2 15.94 3.72 -0.02
C THR A 2 14.58 4.34 0.26
N LEU A 3 13.67 3.56 0.84
CA LEU A 3 12.35 4.05 1.22
C LEU A 3 12.44 5.31 2.11
N GLU A 4 13.37 5.32 3.05
CA GLU A 4 13.56 6.42 4.00
C GLU A 4 13.89 7.74 3.33
N ASP A 5 14.47 7.70 2.13
CA ASP A 5 14.79 8.91 1.37
C ASP A 5 13.55 9.64 0.88
N TYR A 6 12.38 8.98 0.86
CA TYR A 6 11.13 9.58 0.41
C TYR A 6 10.28 10.12 1.56
N LEU A 7 10.70 9.89 2.81
CA LEU A 7 9.95 10.37 3.95
C LEU A 7 10.14 11.86 4.16
N MET A 8 9.05 12.53 4.57
CA MET A 8 9.09 13.95 4.89
C MET A 8 9.59 14.18 6.32
N PRO A 9 10.09 15.38 6.64
CA PRO A 9 10.45 15.69 8.03
C PRO A 9 9.27 15.46 8.97
N GLY A 10 9.53 14.75 10.07
CA GLY A 10 8.49 14.41 11.05
C GLY A 10 7.58 13.27 10.66
N GLU A 11 7.82 12.65 9.51
CA GLU A 11 7.06 11.49 9.07
C GLU A 11 7.63 10.21 9.69
N GLU A 12 6.77 9.39 10.27
CA GLU A 12 7.16 8.13 10.90
C GLU A 12 6.42 6.95 10.28
N ILE A 13 7.14 5.87 10.01
CA ILE A 13 6.54 4.63 9.52
C ILE A 13 5.82 3.94 10.68
N LYS A 14 4.54 3.65 10.49
CA LYS A 14 3.72 2.93 11.48
C LYS A 14 3.55 1.47 11.15
N PHE A 15 3.59 1.12 9.85
CA PHE A 15 3.44 -0.26 9.42
C PHE A 15 4.05 -0.42 8.03
N GLN A 16 4.66 -1.56 7.75
CA GLN A 16 5.17 -1.94 6.44
C GLN A 16 4.75 -3.36 6.12
N SER A 17 4.31 -3.60 4.89
CA SER A 17 4.12 -4.96 4.39
C SER A 17 5.46 -5.56 3.97
N GLY A 18 5.45 -6.84 3.61
CA GLY A 18 6.58 -7.43 2.90
C GLY A 18 6.72 -6.83 1.49
N ASP A 19 7.85 -7.09 0.86
CA ASP A 19 8.09 -6.67 -0.51
C ASP A 19 7.09 -7.38 -1.44
N ASN A 20 6.60 -6.67 -2.44
CA ASN A 20 5.68 -7.21 -3.43
C ASN A 20 4.38 -7.78 -2.84
N ALA A 21 3.98 -7.32 -1.65
CA ALA A 21 2.81 -7.85 -0.95
C ALA A 21 1.49 -7.40 -1.58
N VAL A 22 1.47 -6.26 -2.27
CA VAL A 22 0.26 -5.75 -2.91
C VAL A 22 0.53 -5.48 -4.38
N LYS A 23 -0.53 -5.59 -5.19
CA LYS A 23 -0.49 -5.20 -6.60
C LYS A 23 -1.34 -3.96 -6.79
N TYR A 24 -0.78 -2.99 -7.49
CA TYR A 24 -1.48 -1.78 -7.92
C TYR A 24 -1.27 -1.62 -9.42
N GLY A 25 -2.37 -1.62 -10.17
CA GLY A 25 -2.26 -1.86 -11.60
C GLY A 25 -1.69 -3.26 -11.77
N ASP A 26 -0.82 -3.54 -12.64
CA ASP A 26 -0.20 -4.86 -12.78
C ASP A 26 1.19 -4.94 -12.15
N LYS A 27 1.52 -4.00 -11.25
CA LYS A 27 2.84 -3.94 -10.63
C LYS A 27 2.79 -4.28 -9.15
N PRO A 28 3.77 -5.03 -8.65
CA PRO A 28 3.86 -5.32 -7.21
C PRO A 28 4.55 -4.18 -6.46
N TYR A 29 4.08 -3.95 -5.24
CA TYR A 29 4.60 -2.89 -4.38
C TYR A 29 4.67 -3.36 -2.93
N LYS A 30 5.49 -2.68 -2.16
CA LYS A 30 5.47 -2.70 -0.72
C LYS A 30 4.53 -1.61 -0.24
N LEU A 31 3.61 -1.95 0.67
CA LEU A 31 2.72 -0.95 1.25
C LEU A 31 3.33 -0.44 2.56
N VAL A 32 3.37 0.86 2.71
CA VAL A 32 3.90 1.53 3.90
C VAL A 32 2.85 2.50 4.42
N LEU A 33 2.55 2.40 5.71
CA LEU A 33 1.70 3.36 6.40
C LEU A 33 2.58 4.25 7.27
N THR A 34 2.41 5.55 7.12
CA THR A 34 3.07 6.51 7.98
C THR A 34 2.02 7.30 8.76
N ASN A 35 2.46 8.20 9.60
CA ASN A 35 1.56 9.10 10.32
C ASN A 35 0.92 10.16 9.41
N LYS A 36 1.30 10.24 8.13
CA LYS A 36 0.80 11.25 7.19
C LYS A 36 0.14 10.68 5.94
N ARG A 37 0.56 9.49 5.49
CA ARG A 37 0.13 8.99 4.18
C ARG A 37 0.26 7.48 4.05
N ILE A 38 -0.37 6.95 3.00
CA ILE A 38 -0.16 5.61 2.52
C ILE A 38 0.82 5.70 1.36
N LEU A 39 1.88 4.90 1.41
CA LEU A 39 2.88 4.85 0.36
C LEU A 39 2.89 3.47 -0.27
N LEU A 40 2.98 3.43 -1.59
CA LEU A 40 3.34 2.22 -2.30
C LEU A 40 4.75 2.43 -2.84
N TYR A 41 5.64 1.54 -2.49
CA TYR A 41 7.05 1.65 -2.84
C TYR A 41 7.51 0.42 -3.60
N SER A 42 8.22 0.64 -4.70
CA SER A 42 8.84 -0.43 -5.46
C SER A 42 10.21 0.04 -5.94
N ALA A 43 11.23 -0.75 -5.64
CA ALA A 43 12.58 -0.53 -6.13
C ALA A 43 12.90 -1.66 -7.10
N ARG A 44 13.30 -1.33 -8.33
CA ARG A 44 13.56 -2.32 -9.38
C ARG A 44 14.89 -2.04 -10.06
N GLY A 45 15.42 -3.10 -10.67
CA GLY A 45 16.60 -3.04 -11.53
C GLY A 45 17.88 -3.36 -10.80
N ARG A 46 18.82 -4.00 -11.52
CA ARG A 46 20.14 -4.34 -10.98
C ARG A 46 21.21 -3.36 -11.41
N ILE A 47 21.11 -2.90 -12.66
CA ILE A 47 22.09 -2.00 -13.25
C ILE A 47 21.53 -0.58 -13.27
N VAL A 48 20.31 -0.41 -13.79
CA VAL A 48 19.59 0.87 -13.73
C VAL A 48 18.48 0.70 -12.73
N LYS A 49 18.62 1.31 -11.57
CA LYS A 49 17.61 1.24 -10.52
C LYS A 49 16.48 2.22 -10.80
N ARG A 50 15.26 1.74 -10.68
CA ARG A 50 14.05 2.56 -10.78
C ARG A 50 13.25 2.42 -9.52
N ASP A 51 12.91 3.55 -8.91
CA ASP A 51 12.03 3.61 -7.77
C ASP A 51 10.69 4.17 -8.20
N ASP A 52 9.62 3.45 -7.87
CA ASP A 52 8.26 3.94 -8.07
C ASP A 52 7.64 4.18 -6.70
N VAL A 53 7.09 5.38 -6.52
CA VAL A 53 6.42 5.76 -5.28
C VAL A 53 5.04 6.30 -5.61
N VAL A 54 4.02 5.71 -5.01
CA VAL A 54 2.63 6.17 -5.13
C VAL A 54 2.19 6.62 -3.75
N THR A 55 1.58 7.78 -3.66
CA THR A 55 1.23 8.40 -2.39
C THR A 55 -0.26 8.75 -2.32
N GLU A 56 -0.89 8.47 -1.19
CA GLU A 56 -2.22 8.95 -0.86
C GLU A 56 -2.20 9.51 0.56
N LYS A 57 -2.54 10.78 0.73
CA LYS A 57 -2.51 11.44 2.04
C LYS A 57 -3.67 10.96 2.90
N LEU A 58 -3.40 10.70 4.18
CA LEU A 58 -4.42 10.22 5.10
C LEU A 58 -5.56 11.21 5.30
N ASP A 59 -5.26 12.51 5.30
CA ASP A 59 -6.28 13.54 5.49
C ASP A 59 -7.17 13.76 4.27
N GLU A 60 -6.84 13.14 3.13
CA GLU A 60 -7.65 13.21 1.91
C GLU A 60 -8.49 11.96 1.69
N LEU A 61 -8.38 10.96 2.57
CA LEU A 61 -9.13 9.72 2.42
C LEU A 61 -10.61 9.91 2.72
N GLN A 62 -11.45 9.40 1.81
CA GLN A 62 -12.89 9.47 1.93
C GLN A 62 -13.52 8.14 2.30
N GLY A 63 -12.82 7.05 2.01
CA GLY A 63 -13.33 5.72 2.35
C GLY A 63 -12.38 4.63 1.97
N VAL A 64 -12.55 3.49 2.63
CA VAL A 64 -11.76 2.28 2.38
C VAL A 64 -12.74 1.10 2.34
N LYS A 65 -12.65 0.29 1.28
CA LYS A 65 -13.45 -0.92 1.15
C LYS A 65 -12.54 -2.14 1.05
N TYR A 66 -12.99 -3.23 1.65
CA TYR A 66 -12.28 -4.50 1.59
C TYR A 66 -13.20 -5.57 1.00
N ARG A 67 -12.65 -6.42 0.11
CA ARG A 67 -13.36 -7.54 -0.49
C ARG A 67 -12.48 -8.78 -0.55
N GLU A 68 -13.10 -9.93 -0.40
CA GLU A 68 -12.47 -11.22 -0.64
C GLU A 68 -13.24 -11.97 -1.72
N ARG A 69 -12.51 -12.70 -2.56
CA ARG A 69 -13.10 -13.56 -3.60
C ARG A 69 -12.32 -14.86 -3.68
N GLY A 70 -13.01 -15.93 -4.09
CA GLY A 70 -12.44 -17.22 -4.34
C GLY A 70 -12.99 -18.28 -3.41
N LEU A 71 -13.02 -19.54 -3.89
CA LEU A 71 -13.50 -20.67 -3.12
C LEU A 71 -12.33 -21.48 -2.53
N ILE A 72 -11.29 -21.72 -3.32
CA ILE A 72 -10.15 -22.53 -2.92
C ILE A 72 -8.97 -21.63 -2.60
N SER A 73 -8.68 -20.69 -3.49
CA SER A 73 -7.60 -19.74 -3.34
C SER A 73 -8.21 -18.34 -3.26
N LYS A 74 -8.19 -17.75 -2.07
CA LYS A 74 -8.85 -16.46 -1.84
C LYS A 74 -7.90 -15.32 -2.16
N SER A 75 -8.41 -14.36 -2.90
CA SER A 75 -7.73 -13.09 -3.13
C SER A 75 -8.47 -11.98 -2.39
N GLY A 76 -7.73 -10.97 -1.97
CA GLY A 76 -8.30 -9.79 -1.33
C GLY A 76 -8.05 -8.55 -2.16
N THR A 77 -8.95 -7.59 -2.04
CA THR A 77 -8.84 -6.30 -2.69
C THR A 77 -9.23 -5.20 -1.70
N ILE A 78 -8.39 -4.18 -1.62
CA ILE A 78 -8.70 -2.96 -0.86
C ILE A 78 -8.90 -1.84 -1.87
N GLU A 79 -10.03 -1.14 -1.79
CA GLU A 79 -10.26 0.09 -2.52
C GLU A 79 -10.08 1.25 -1.57
N ILE A 80 -9.20 2.17 -1.93
CA ILE A 80 -8.94 3.37 -1.16
C ILE A 80 -9.39 4.56 -1.99
N GLN A 81 -10.35 5.32 -1.47
CA GLN A 81 -10.87 6.49 -2.15
C GLN A 81 -10.31 7.74 -1.50
N GLY A 82 -9.41 8.42 -2.20
CA GLY A 82 -8.90 9.73 -1.85
C GLY A 82 -9.23 10.70 -2.97
N LYS A 83 -8.28 11.51 -3.41
CA LYS A 83 -8.44 12.34 -4.61
C LYS A 83 -8.66 11.47 -5.84
N THR A 84 -7.99 10.33 -5.89
CA THR A 84 -8.19 9.31 -6.91
C THR A 84 -8.54 8.00 -6.22
N LYS A 85 -9.10 7.08 -6.99
CA LYS A 85 -9.43 5.76 -6.50
C LYS A 85 -8.22 4.83 -6.70
N MET A 86 -7.82 4.16 -5.64
CA MET A 86 -6.72 3.22 -5.66
C MET A 86 -7.21 1.83 -5.30
N GLN A 87 -6.92 0.83 -6.13
CA GLN A 87 -7.24 -0.56 -5.85
C GLN A 87 -5.95 -1.36 -5.63
N LEU A 88 -5.88 -2.03 -4.50
CA LEU A 88 -4.74 -2.88 -4.14
C LEU A 88 -5.23 -4.30 -3.99
N SER A 89 -4.53 -5.25 -4.58
CA SER A 89 -4.92 -6.66 -4.53
C SER A 89 -3.76 -7.53 -4.07
N GLY A 90 -4.09 -8.74 -3.62
CA GLY A 90 -3.11 -9.72 -3.19
C GLY A 90 -3.76 -10.91 -2.53
N ASN A 91 -2.99 -11.68 -1.77
CA ASN A 91 -3.49 -12.80 -0.98
C ASN A 91 -4.47 -12.29 0.07
N ALA A 92 -5.61 -12.99 0.24
CA ALA A 92 -6.69 -12.52 1.12
C ALA A 92 -6.21 -12.28 2.55
N ALA A 93 -5.44 -13.20 3.12
CA ALA A 93 -4.98 -13.05 4.51
C ALA A 93 -4.07 -11.83 4.66
N GLY A 94 -3.15 -11.63 3.71
CA GLY A 94 -2.25 -10.47 3.73
C GLY A 94 -3.00 -9.17 3.55
N ILE A 95 -3.92 -9.10 2.60
CA ILE A 95 -4.71 -7.89 2.35
C ILE A 95 -5.64 -7.58 3.52
N ARG A 96 -6.21 -8.61 4.16
CA ARG A 96 -7.01 -8.41 5.38
C ARG A 96 -6.19 -7.77 6.50
N THR A 97 -4.97 -8.21 6.68
CA THR A 97 -4.07 -7.61 7.66
C THR A 97 -3.79 -6.16 7.34
N LEU A 98 -3.52 -5.85 6.07
CA LEU A 98 -3.31 -4.48 5.62
C LEU A 98 -4.53 -3.61 5.86
N TYR A 99 -5.72 -4.13 5.57
CA TYR A 99 -6.97 -3.41 5.82
C TYR A 99 -7.12 -3.07 7.30
N GLN A 100 -6.85 -4.03 8.18
CA GLN A 100 -6.93 -3.82 9.63
C GLN A 100 -5.94 -2.75 10.08
N GLN A 101 -4.71 -2.77 9.56
CA GLN A 101 -3.71 -1.76 9.88
C GLN A 101 -4.11 -0.37 9.38
N ILE A 102 -4.64 -0.29 8.17
CA ILE A 102 -5.11 0.99 7.62
C ILE A 102 -6.22 1.56 8.50
N MET A 103 -7.20 0.73 8.85
CA MET A 103 -8.33 1.19 9.66
C MET A 103 -7.91 1.62 11.05
N GLN A 104 -6.84 1.06 11.59
CA GLN A 104 -6.32 1.42 12.89
C GLN A 104 -5.79 2.87 12.93
N PHE A 105 -5.32 3.37 11.80
CA PHE A 105 -4.72 4.70 11.72
C PHE A 105 -5.65 5.75 11.07
N LEU A 106 -6.83 5.37 10.71
CA LEU A 106 -7.86 6.30 10.25
C LEU A 106 -8.82 6.63 11.42
#